data_de78a37e8ecb63f2e43528ea2b101e9c
#
_entry.id   de78a37e8ecb63f2e43528ea2b101e9c
#
_cell.length_a   1.000
_cell.length_b   1.000
_cell.length_c   1.000
_cell.angle_alpha   90.00
_cell.angle_beta   90.00
_cell.angle_gamma   90.00
#
_symmetry.space_group_name_H-M   'P 1'
#
loop_
_entity.id
_entity.type
_entity.pdbx_description
1 polymer ?
#
loop_
_entity_poly.entity_id
_entity_poly.type
_entity_poly.pdbx_seq_one_letter_code
_entity_poly.pdbx_strand_id
1 'polypeptide(L)'
;MNSCTFLVSMATIADLDELTILFNEYRMFYNQESNLASAKAFLLERFEHRESVIFVAKDVNHNKIIGFTQLYPSFSSISMQRSLILNDLYVLSDFRGAGAARGLLEAAKDYAKSIKAKGLALSTAVDNVRAQGIYEKSGYERDEEFYHYFLKV
;
A
#
# COMPACT_ATOMS: atom_id res chain seq x y z
N MET A 1 24.39 7.96 -14.19
CA MET A 1 23.00 7.66 -13.79
C MET A 1 23.01 7.10 -12.38
N ASN A 2 22.42 7.81 -11.45
CA ASN A 2 22.21 7.26 -10.13
C ASN A 2 21.04 6.29 -10.21
N SER A 3 21.31 4.99 -10.30
CA SER A 3 20.28 3.99 -10.14
C SER A 3 19.76 4.08 -8.70
N CYS A 4 18.49 4.36 -8.54
CA CYS A 4 17.86 4.33 -7.23
C CYS A 4 17.92 2.88 -6.71
N THR A 5 18.70 2.67 -5.66
CA THR A 5 18.74 1.38 -4.96
C THR A 5 17.87 1.49 -3.71
N PHE A 6 16.87 0.64 -3.59
CA PHE A 6 15.95 0.66 -2.46
C PHE A 6 15.84 -0.71 -1.82
N LEU A 7 15.46 -0.73 -0.56
CA LEU A 7 15.10 -1.93 0.20
C LEU A 7 13.66 -1.81 0.68
N VAL A 8 12.93 -2.91 0.59
CA VAL A 8 11.56 -3.00 1.10
C VAL A 8 11.57 -3.73 2.44
N SER A 9 10.91 -3.15 3.43
CA SER A 9 10.79 -3.73 4.76
C SER A 9 9.44 -3.36 5.38
N MET A 10 9.02 -4.15 6.38
CA MET A 10 7.83 -3.82 7.16
C MET A 10 8.10 -2.57 8.00
N ALA A 11 7.20 -1.59 7.92
CA ALA A 11 7.29 -0.37 8.73
C ALA A 11 7.06 -0.68 10.20
N THR A 12 7.73 0.09 11.04
CA THR A 12 7.53 0.09 12.49
C THR A 12 7.12 1.47 12.96
N ILE A 13 6.77 1.60 14.24
CA ILE A 13 6.43 2.89 14.84
C ILE A 13 7.56 3.93 14.69
N ALA A 14 8.80 3.48 14.58
CA ALA A 14 9.94 4.36 14.32
C ALA A 14 9.89 5.06 12.96
N ASP A 15 9.13 4.53 12.02
CA ASP A 15 8.94 5.10 10.69
C ASP A 15 7.79 6.11 10.63
N LEU A 16 7.02 6.28 11.71
CA LEU A 16 5.75 7.02 11.72
C LEU A 16 5.88 8.44 11.17
N ASP A 17 6.84 9.22 11.63
CA ASP A 17 6.95 10.64 11.24
C ASP A 17 7.26 10.80 9.75
N GLU A 18 8.20 10.02 9.23
CA GLU A 18 8.56 10.05 7.82
C GLU A 18 7.44 9.48 6.94
N LEU A 19 6.83 8.39 7.37
CA LEU A 19 5.70 7.77 6.69
C LEU A 19 4.48 8.71 6.63
N THR A 20 4.25 9.50 7.69
CA THR A 20 3.17 10.49 7.73
C THR A 20 3.27 11.50 6.58
N ILE A 21 4.47 11.96 6.28
CA ILE A 21 4.70 12.90 5.17
C ILE A 21 4.30 12.27 3.85
N LEU A 22 4.73 11.04 3.62
CA LEU A 22 4.40 10.29 2.40
C LEU A 22 2.91 10.00 2.27
N PHE A 23 2.29 9.60 3.37
CA PHE A 23 0.85 9.33 3.44
C PHE A 23 0.02 10.60 3.18
N ASN A 24 0.46 11.75 3.69
CA ASN A 24 -0.19 13.02 3.40
C ASN A 24 -0.07 13.39 1.90
N GLU A 25 1.10 13.17 1.29
CA GLU A 25 1.27 13.37 -0.16
C GLU A 25 0.39 12.44 -0.99
N TYR A 26 0.27 11.18 -0.60
CA TYR A 26 -0.64 10.21 -1.20
C TYR A 26 -2.09 10.70 -1.17
N ARG A 27 -2.55 11.22 -0.03
CA ARG A 27 -3.90 11.80 0.09
C ARG A 27 -4.10 13.01 -0.81
N MET A 28 -3.10 13.88 -0.90
CA MET A 28 -3.13 15.05 -1.78
C MET A 28 -3.15 14.64 -3.25
N PHE A 29 -2.49 13.57 -3.62
CA PHE A 29 -2.58 12.98 -4.96
C PHE A 29 -4.01 12.56 -5.32
N TYR A 30 -4.81 12.16 -4.32
CA TYR A 30 -6.23 11.85 -4.47
C TYR A 30 -7.14 13.04 -4.11
N ASN A 31 -6.65 14.27 -4.32
CA ASN A 31 -7.40 15.52 -4.17
C ASN A 31 -7.91 15.81 -2.76
N GLN A 32 -7.24 15.27 -1.74
CA GLN A 32 -7.51 15.64 -0.36
C GLN A 32 -6.65 16.82 0.07
N GLU A 33 -7.12 17.62 1.00
CA GLU A 33 -6.34 18.69 1.60
C GLU A 33 -5.20 18.14 2.46
N SER A 34 -4.08 18.86 2.49
CA SER A 34 -2.97 18.57 3.38
C SER A 34 -3.42 18.65 4.84
N ASN A 35 -3.17 17.58 5.60
CA ASN A 35 -3.44 17.52 7.04
C ASN A 35 -2.51 16.54 7.71
N LEU A 36 -1.30 17.00 8.02
CA LEU A 36 -0.28 16.17 8.63
C LEU A 36 -0.68 15.64 10.02
N ALA A 37 -1.37 16.46 10.81
CA ALA A 37 -1.80 16.05 12.15
C ALA A 37 -2.79 14.88 12.11
N SER A 38 -3.81 14.98 11.27
CA SER A 38 -4.79 13.90 11.10
C SER A 38 -4.18 12.67 10.43
N ALA A 39 -3.28 12.87 9.48
CA ALA A 39 -2.55 11.78 8.84
C ALA A 39 -1.72 10.98 9.86
N LYS A 40 -0.99 11.68 10.72
CA LYS A 40 -0.20 11.05 11.79
C LYS A 40 -1.09 10.32 12.79
N ALA A 41 -2.18 10.92 13.23
CA ALA A 41 -3.12 10.32 14.15
C ALA A 41 -3.73 9.02 13.58
N PHE A 42 -4.13 9.06 12.32
CA PHE A 42 -4.67 7.88 11.62
C PHE A 42 -3.67 6.72 11.57
N LEU A 43 -2.44 6.99 11.17
CA LEU A 43 -1.40 5.96 11.08
C LEU A 43 -0.99 5.44 12.47
N LEU A 44 -0.86 6.33 13.46
CA LEU A 44 -0.53 5.94 14.83
C LEU A 44 -1.55 4.94 15.38
N GLU A 45 -2.83 5.22 15.19
CA GLU A 45 -3.92 4.34 15.60
C GLU A 45 -3.82 2.95 14.96
N ARG A 46 -3.45 2.91 13.64
CA ARG A 46 -3.24 1.63 12.95
C ARG A 46 -2.10 0.83 13.57
N PHE A 47 -1.00 1.48 13.95
CA PHE A 47 0.13 0.83 14.63
C PHE A 47 -0.26 0.34 16.04
N GLU A 48 -0.91 1.20 16.83
CA GLU A 48 -1.29 0.87 18.20
C GLU A 48 -2.26 -0.30 18.29
N HIS A 49 -3.24 -0.35 17.41
CA HIS A 49 -4.27 -1.38 17.41
C HIS A 49 -3.97 -2.55 16.47
N ARG A 50 -2.82 -2.53 15.79
CA ARG A 50 -2.44 -3.56 14.80
C ARG A 50 -3.52 -3.79 13.74
N GLU A 51 -4.08 -2.71 13.24
CA GLU A 51 -5.17 -2.74 12.28
C GLU A 51 -4.71 -2.70 10.82
N SER A 52 -3.42 -2.52 10.59
CA SER A 52 -2.83 -2.59 9.27
C SER A 52 -1.42 -3.15 9.31
N VAL A 53 -0.94 -3.58 8.15
CA VAL A 53 0.46 -3.91 7.90
C VAL A 53 0.94 -2.98 6.81
N ILE A 54 2.05 -2.30 7.06
CA ILE A 54 2.63 -1.32 6.14
C ILE A 54 4.02 -1.78 5.76
N PHE A 55 4.30 -1.81 4.45
CA PHE A 55 5.64 -1.98 3.92
C PHE A 55 6.13 -0.65 3.35
N VAL A 56 7.40 -0.37 3.55
CA VAL A 56 8.05 0.83 3.04
C VAL A 56 9.21 0.46 2.13
N ALA A 57 9.39 1.23 1.07
CA ALA A 57 10.59 1.20 0.25
C ALA A 57 11.49 2.35 0.68
N LYS A 58 12.72 2.05 1.08
CA LYS A 58 13.71 3.04 1.50
C LYS A 58 14.83 3.14 0.48
N ASP A 59 15.11 4.35 0.00
CA ASP A 59 16.30 4.62 -0.79
C ASP A 59 17.52 4.49 0.12
N VAL A 60 18.43 3.56 -0.22
CA VAL A 60 19.61 3.27 0.59
C VAL A 60 20.66 4.38 0.54
N ASN A 61 20.68 5.16 -0.53
CA ASN A 61 21.66 6.24 -0.70
C ASN A 61 21.34 7.47 0.17
N HIS A 62 20.07 7.75 0.37
CA HIS A 62 19.59 8.92 1.10
C HIS A 62 18.89 8.55 2.42
N ASN A 63 18.81 7.25 2.74
CA ASN A 63 18.11 6.73 3.92
C ASN A 63 16.71 7.34 4.08
N LYS A 64 15.95 7.38 2.97
CA LYS A 64 14.66 8.04 2.87
C LYS A 64 13.57 7.06 2.43
N ILE A 65 12.41 7.13 3.05
CA ILE A 65 11.23 6.40 2.58
C ILE A 65 10.74 7.05 1.28
N ILE A 66 10.70 6.27 0.21
CA ILE A 66 10.31 6.72 -1.13
C ILE A 66 8.99 6.16 -1.61
N GLY A 67 8.46 5.18 -0.89
CA GLY A 67 7.17 4.57 -1.21
C GLY A 67 6.64 3.73 -0.07
N PHE A 68 5.36 3.43 -0.10
CA PHE A 68 4.72 2.55 0.87
C PHE A 68 3.53 1.83 0.26
N THR A 69 3.14 0.72 0.89
CA THR A 69 1.86 0.06 0.70
C THR A 69 1.25 -0.26 2.05
N GLN A 70 -0.06 -0.13 2.18
CA GLN A 70 -0.79 -0.43 3.40
C GLN A 70 -1.81 -1.52 3.15
N LEU A 71 -1.76 -2.57 3.95
CA LEU A 71 -2.63 -3.73 3.88
C LEU A 71 -3.58 -3.73 5.09
N TYR A 72 -4.87 -3.88 4.84
CA TYR A 72 -5.85 -4.08 5.90
C TYR A 72 -6.22 -5.55 6.00
N PRO A 73 -6.26 -6.12 7.22
CA PRO A 73 -6.72 -7.48 7.42
C PRO A 73 -8.22 -7.62 7.15
N SER A 74 -8.58 -8.71 6.51
CA SER A 74 -9.95 -9.10 6.26
C SER A 74 -10.06 -10.62 6.38
N PHE A 75 -11.26 -11.15 6.20
CA PHE A 75 -11.52 -12.58 6.32
C PHE A 75 -12.53 -13.01 5.25
N SER A 76 -12.33 -14.21 4.73
CA SER A 76 -13.29 -14.86 3.86
C SER A 76 -14.01 -15.95 4.65
N SER A 77 -15.29 -15.77 4.90
CA SER A 77 -16.12 -16.75 5.62
C SER A 77 -16.26 -18.06 4.81
N ILE A 78 -16.51 -17.94 3.52
CA ILE A 78 -16.69 -19.11 2.64
C ILE A 78 -15.42 -19.96 2.60
N SER A 79 -14.26 -19.33 2.45
CA SER A 79 -12.98 -20.04 2.41
C SER A 79 -12.42 -20.37 3.80
N MET A 80 -12.97 -19.81 4.86
CA MET A 80 -12.45 -19.89 6.23
C MET A 80 -10.97 -19.52 6.32
N GLN A 81 -10.58 -18.46 5.61
CA GLN A 81 -9.21 -18.00 5.49
C GLN A 81 -9.10 -16.51 5.73
N ARG A 82 -7.91 -16.06 6.13
CA ARG A 82 -7.54 -14.65 6.11
C ARG A 82 -7.51 -14.14 4.67
N SER A 83 -7.84 -12.89 4.52
CA SER A 83 -7.69 -12.14 3.28
C SER A 83 -7.05 -10.79 3.61
N LEU A 84 -6.46 -10.16 2.63
CA LEU A 84 -5.89 -8.82 2.79
C LEU A 84 -6.49 -7.87 1.77
N ILE A 85 -6.66 -6.62 2.17
CA ILE A 85 -7.01 -5.53 1.27
C ILE A 85 -5.77 -4.67 1.12
N LEU A 86 -5.21 -4.62 -0.08
CA LEU A 86 -4.15 -3.68 -0.42
C LEU A 86 -4.83 -2.33 -0.69
N ASN A 87 -4.85 -1.48 0.35
CA ASN A 87 -5.64 -0.25 0.31
C ASN A 87 -4.87 0.93 -0.28
N ASP A 88 -3.59 1.04 0.03
CA ASP A 88 -2.73 2.13 -0.41
C ASP A 88 -1.48 1.60 -1.08
N LEU A 89 -1.11 2.23 -2.19
CA LEU A 89 0.18 2.03 -2.85
C LEU A 89 0.62 3.36 -3.44
N TYR A 90 1.77 3.86 -3.00
CA TYR A 90 2.28 5.15 -3.43
C TYR A 90 3.81 5.14 -3.49
N VAL A 91 4.34 5.74 -4.54
CA VAL A 91 5.78 6.00 -4.71
C VAL A 91 5.94 7.47 -5.06
N LEU A 92 6.89 8.14 -4.41
CA LEU A 92 7.24 9.53 -4.71
C LEU A 92 7.54 9.70 -6.20
N SER A 93 7.08 10.79 -6.80
CA SER A 93 7.15 11.02 -8.23
C SER A 93 8.58 10.92 -8.78
N ASP A 94 9.55 11.46 -8.06
CA ASP A 94 10.97 11.46 -8.48
C ASP A 94 11.62 10.06 -8.45
N PHE A 95 10.99 9.10 -7.79
CA PHE A 95 11.48 7.72 -7.65
C PHE A 95 10.67 6.69 -8.42
N ARG A 96 9.72 7.14 -9.23
CA ARG A 96 8.92 6.25 -10.09
C ARG A 96 9.76 5.72 -11.26
N GLY A 97 9.41 4.52 -11.73
CA GLY A 97 10.11 3.87 -12.82
C GLY A 97 11.35 3.06 -12.40
N ALA A 98 11.70 3.03 -11.10
CA ALA A 98 12.81 2.26 -10.56
C ALA A 98 12.40 0.89 -9.98
N GLY A 99 11.14 0.50 -10.09
CA GLY A 99 10.64 -0.79 -9.61
C GLY A 99 10.17 -0.81 -8.16
N ALA A 100 10.10 0.34 -7.47
CA ALA A 100 9.68 0.39 -6.06
C ALA A 100 8.25 -0.11 -5.84
N ALA A 101 7.31 0.27 -6.71
CA ALA A 101 5.93 -0.22 -6.62
C ALA A 101 5.86 -1.74 -6.76
N ARG A 102 6.60 -2.31 -7.70
CA ARG A 102 6.70 -3.77 -7.87
C ARG A 102 7.29 -4.43 -6.63
N GLY A 103 8.34 -3.86 -6.07
CA GLY A 103 8.96 -4.37 -4.83
C GLY A 103 7.98 -4.38 -3.66
N LEU A 104 7.16 -3.34 -3.52
CA LEU A 104 6.12 -3.25 -2.50
C LEU A 104 5.01 -4.31 -2.73
N LEU A 105 4.59 -4.51 -3.96
CA LEU A 105 3.60 -5.54 -4.31
C LEU A 105 4.12 -6.95 -4.04
N GLU A 106 5.38 -7.23 -4.32
CA GLU A 106 6.01 -8.52 -4.00
C GLU A 106 6.10 -8.75 -2.48
N ALA A 107 6.46 -7.72 -1.71
CA ALA A 107 6.47 -7.81 -0.25
C ALA A 107 5.08 -8.10 0.33
N ALA A 108 4.04 -7.46 -0.21
CA ALA A 108 2.66 -7.73 0.18
C ALA A 108 2.24 -9.17 -0.13
N LYS A 109 2.62 -9.68 -1.30
CA LYS A 109 2.36 -11.06 -1.71
C LYS A 109 3.07 -12.07 -0.80
N ASP A 110 4.33 -11.83 -0.50
CA ASP A 110 5.10 -12.71 0.39
C ASP A 110 4.53 -12.71 1.81
N TYR A 111 4.11 -11.55 2.30
CA TYR A 111 3.42 -11.45 3.58
C TYR A 111 2.09 -12.24 3.58
N ALA A 112 1.28 -12.08 2.54
CA ALA A 112 0.03 -12.84 2.40
C ALA A 112 0.27 -14.36 2.46
N LYS A 113 1.31 -14.84 1.78
CA LYS A 113 1.71 -16.25 1.84
C LYS A 113 2.13 -16.66 3.25
N SER A 114 2.90 -15.82 3.94
CA SER A 114 3.42 -16.12 5.29
C SER A 114 2.30 -16.30 6.32
N ILE A 115 1.21 -15.57 6.19
CA ILE A 115 0.03 -15.67 7.08
C ILE A 115 -1.03 -16.64 6.55
N LYS A 116 -0.76 -17.33 5.46
CA LYS A 116 -1.69 -18.25 4.80
C LYS A 116 -3.01 -17.58 4.40
N ALA A 117 -2.93 -16.33 3.96
CA ALA A 117 -4.09 -15.62 3.43
C ALA A 117 -4.54 -16.23 2.09
N LYS A 118 -5.83 -16.17 1.83
CA LYS A 118 -6.42 -16.56 0.54
C LYS A 118 -5.86 -15.73 -0.61
N GLY A 119 -5.67 -14.45 -0.40
CA GLY A 119 -5.20 -13.51 -1.41
C GLY A 119 -5.26 -12.07 -0.95
N LEU A 120 -5.00 -11.17 -1.90
CA LEU A 120 -5.07 -9.73 -1.74
C LEU A 120 -6.10 -9.18 -2.72
N ALA A 121 -7.00 -8.33 -2.23
CA ALA A 121 -7.94 -7.59 -3.04
C ALA A 121 -7.55 -6.11 -3.07
N LEU A 122 -7.82 -5.43 -4.15
CA LEU A 122 -7.63 -3.99 -4.27
C LEU A 122 -8.68 -3.36 -5.17
N SER A 123 -8.83 -2.05 -5.08
CA SER A 123 -9.64 -1.26 -5.98
C SER A 123 -8.80 -0.12 -6.56
N THR A 124 -9.01 0.20 -7.81
CA THR A 124 -8.40 1.35 -8.48
C THR A 124 -9.42 2.02 -9.38
N ALA A 125 -9.22 3.30 -9.67
CA ALA A 125 -10.13 4.04 -10.54
C ALA A 125 -10.14 3.44 -11.96
N VAL A 126 -11.32 3.44 -12.57
CA VAL A 126 -11.53 2.85 -13.91
C VAL A 126 -10.73 3.53 -15.01
N ASP A 127 -10.31 4.77 -14.80
CA ASP A 127 -9.47 5.56 -15.69
C ASP A 127 -7.97 5.52 -15.37
N ASN A 128 -7.58 4.87 -14.25
CA ASN A 128 -6.19 4.74 -13.85
C ASN A 128 -5.52 3.55 -14.57
N VAL A 129 -5.33 3.67 -15.87
CA VAL A 129 -4.80 2.61 -16.74
C VAL A 129 -3.38 2.21 -16.32
N ARG A 130 -2.58 3.17 -15.86
CA ARG A 130 -1.20 2.88 -15.41
C ARG A 130 -1.17 1.95 -14.21
N ALA A 131 -1.97 2.24 -13.20
CA ALA A 131 -2.07 1.39 -12.00
C ALA A 131 -2.61 0.00 -12.36
N GLN A 132 -3.64 -0.07 -13.19
CA GLN A 132 -4.20 -1.34 -13.68
C GLN A 132 -3.11 -2.21 -14.32
N GLY A 133 -2.29 -1.63 -15.18
CA GLY A 133 -1.18 -2.35 -15.82
C GLY A 133 -0.15 -2.89 -14.82
N ILE A 134 0.16 -2.14 -13.77
CA ILE A 134 1.08 -2.58 -12.72
C ILE A 134 0.49 -3.77 -11.95
N TYR A 135 -0.77 -3.70 -11.58
CA TYR A 135 -1.45 -4.78 -10.86
C TYR A 135 -1.57 -6.05 -11.70
N GLU A 136 -2.00 -5.93 -12.94
CA GLU A 136 -2.14 -7.07 -13.85
C GLU A 136 -0.81 -7.76 -14.11
N LYS A 137 0.28 -7.00 -14.29
CA LYS A 137 1.64 -7.55 -14.42
C LYS A 137 2.13 -8.24 -13.15
N SER A 138 1.57 -7.88 -12.01
CA SER A 138 1.89 -8.50 -10.70
C SER A 138 1.00 -9.70 -10.38
N GLY A 139 0.12 -10.10 -11.31
CA GLY A 139 -0.72 -11.28 -11.17
C GLY A 139 -2.11 -11.02 -10.59
N TYR A 140 -2.50 -9.76 -10.42
CA TYR A 140 -3.87 -9.42 -10.05
C TYR A 140 -4.80 -9.58 -11.25
N GLU A 141 -5.96 -10.13 -11.02
CA GLU A 141 -6.99 -10.31 -12.04
C GLU A 141 -8.19 -9.40 -11.73
N ARG A 142 -8.72 -8.76 -12.77
CA ARG A 142 -9.91 -7.93 -12.60
C ARG A 142 -11.12 -8.82 -12.34
N ASP A 143 -11.87 -8.49 -11.29
CA ASP A 143 -13.11 -9.19 -10.97
C ASP A 143 -14.20 -8.81 -11.96
N GLU A 144 -14.82 -9.82 -12.56
CA GLU A 144 -15.94 -9.68 -13.50
C GLU A 144 -17.21 -10.40 -13.01
N GLU A 145 -17.13 -11.02 -11.84
CA GLU A 145 -18.23 -11.83 -11.31
C GLU A 145 -19.08 -11.09 -10.29
N PHE A 146 -18.51 -10.10 -9.56
CA PHE A 146 -19.18 -9.44 -8.45
C PHE A 146 -19.25 -7.93 -8.64
N TYR A 147 -20.43 -7.36 -8.34
CA TYR A 147 -20.57 -5.92 -8.15
C TYR A 147 -20.23 -5.55 -6.72
N HIS A 148 -19.57 -4.43 -6.53
CA HIS A 148 -19.24 -3.87 -5.24
C HIS A 148 -20.15 -2.69 -4.93
N TYR A 149 -20.66 -2.64 -3.70
CA TYR A 149 -21.59 -1.60 -3.26
C TYR A 149 -21.01 -0.85 -2.06
N PHE A 150 -21.28 0.44 -2.00
CA PHE A 150 -20.89 1.30 -0.89
C PHE A 150 -22.12 2.05 -0.37
N LEU A 151 -22.35 1.98 0.95
CA LEU A 151 -23.37 2.77 1.63
C LEU A 151 -22.68 3.86 2.45
N LYS A 152 -22.96 5.11 2.09
CA LYS A 152 -22.49 6.26 2.87
C LYS A 152 -23.35 6.41 4.11
N VAL A 153 -22.72 6.55 5.27
CA VAL A 153 -23.36 6.76 6.56
C VAL A 153 -23.05 8.15 7.11
#